data_d625a6338ec59a090bbb906860ea792e
#
_entry.id   d625a6338ec59a090bbb906860ea792e
#
_cell.length_a   1.000
_cell.length_b   1.000
_cell.length_c   1.000
_cell.angle_alpha   90.00
_cell.angle_beta   90.00
_cell.angle_gamma   90.00
#
_symmetry.space_group_name_H-M   'P 1'
#
loop_
_entity.id
_entity.type
_entity.pdbx_description
1 polymer ?
#
loop_
_entity_poly.entity_id
_entity_poly.type
_entity_poly.pdbx_seq_one_letter_code
_entity_poly.pdbx_strand_id
1 'polypeptide(L)'
;AYPTEAAYVASVNAMKNELAFERRRIEAMGLMWRFTGDTAHASHGVVRLMALASWDTQGITSEATLDQSNREIYLTLAQGLDLYASRLTATQVAIIVTALKSRLTQARAAVGAIDTYPYNPHPLNSLQYVVEALLYAAGESSFTEASLWLAESYEMFLNTASTFQTEDGGFGNGVTYGWYTMTRLPHTMAALRIMGDLDIAPHPAIGQFGNFLVAFTAPNGSHMSAFGDGVSLLDNYQRYAWEGFRLYAAMTRNPMYEWYWRAAPENTTRQAYPGAWPLMMLGLGLGGSTAGAAPVSNSWFFPDAGVAAMHSNSADPLRSSLYFRSS
;
A
#
# COMPACT_ATOMS: atom_id res chain seq x y z
N ALA A 1 31.90 3.77 0.97
CA ALA A 1 31.42 4.59 2.10
C ALA A 1 30.89 5.91 1.57
N TYR A 2 29.76 6.39 2.12
CA TYR A 2 29.21 7.69 1.75
C TYR A 2 29.92 8.80 2.54
N PRO A 3 30.24 9.93 1.90
CA PRO A 3 31.06 10.99 2.55
C PRO A 3 30.27 11.73 3.65
N THR A 4 28.93 11.72 3.61
CA THR A 4 28.07 12.36 4.61
C THR A 4 26.76 11.57 4.75
N GLU A 5 26.06 11.77 5.88
CA GLU A 5 24.71 11.24 6.09
C GLU A 5 23.72 11.72 5.02
N ALA A 6 23.78 12.99 4.65
CA ALA A 6 22.95 13.54 3.59
C ALA A 6 23.16 12.84 2.24
N ALA A 7 24.40 12.52 1.88
CA ALA A 7 24.71 11.78 0.66
C ALA A 7 24.21 10.34 0.72
N TYR A 8 24.25 9.70 1.88
CA TYR A 8 23.66 8.38 2.11
C TYR A 8 22.14 8.42 1.91
N VAL A 9 21.44 9.33 2.59
CA VAL A 9 19.98 9.50 2.49
C VAL A 9 19.55 9.79 1.05
N ALA A 10 20.28 10.67 0.34
CA ALA A 10 19.99 10.96 -1.06
C ALA A 10 20.12 9.71 -1.95
N SER A 11 21.16 8.90 -1.75
CA SER A 11 21.35 7.65 -2.49
C SER A 11 20.27 6.62 -2.21
N VAL A 12 19.85 6.48 -0.95
CA VAL A 12 18.75 5.61 -0.54
C VAL A 12 17.44 6.03 -1.20
N ASN A 13 17.13 7.32 -1.18
CA ASN A 13 15.91 7.83 -1.82
C ASN A 13 15.93 7.67 -3.34
N ALA A 14 17.09 7.90 -3.98
CA ALA A 14 17.24 7.65 -5.41
C ALA A 14 16.98 6.18 -5.75
N MET A 15 17.53 5.25 -4.98
CA MET A 15 17.33 3.81 -5.18
C MET A 15 15.86 3.40 -4.98
N LYS A 16 15.18 3.91 -3.95
CA LYS A 16 13.74 3.66 -3.74
C LYS A 16 12.91 4.14 -4.93
N ASN A 17 13.20 5.33 -5.43
CA ASN A 17 12.49 5.89 -6.58
C ASN A 17 12.72 5.05 -7.85
N GLU A 18 13.97 4.65 -8.12
CA GLU A 18 14.27 3.78 -9.27
C GLU A 18 13.57 2.43 -9.18
N LEU A 19 13.51 1.80 -8.01
CA LEU A 19 12.78 0.55 -7.82
C LEU A 19 11.29 0.72 -8.06
N ALA A 20 10.68 1.79 -7.58
CA ALA A 20 9.28 2.09 -7.84
C ALA A 20 9.03 2.33 -9.34
N PHE A 21 9.95 2.99 -10.05
CA PHE A 21 9.90 3.14 -11.50
C PHE A 21 10.07 1.81 -12.22
N GLU A 22 11.00 0.97 -11.77
CA GLU A 22 11.27 -0.31 -12.40
C GLU A 22 10.07 -1.26 -12.26
N ARG A 23 9.43 -1.32 -11.10
CA ARG A 23 8.16 -2.04 -10.93
C ARG A 23 7.12 -1.59 -11.95
N ARG A 24 6.89 -0.29 -12.05
CA ARG A 24 5.92 0.28 -13.00
C ARG A 24 6.22 -0.06 -14.46
N ARG A 25 7.51 -0.06 -14.84
CA ARG A 25 7.95 -0.46 -16.18
C ARG A 25 7.64 -1.92 -16.46
N ILE A 26 7.97 -2.81 -15.52
CA ILE A 26 7.71 -4.26 -15.63
C ILE A 26 6.20 -4.49 -15.75
N GLU A 27 5.41 -3.87 -14.89
CA GLU A 27 3.96 -3.96 -14.89
C GLU A 27 3.34 -3.40 -16.18
N ALA A 28 3.73 -2.20 -16.60
CA ALA A 28 3.23 -1.59 -17.83
C ALA A 28 3.54 -2.43 -19.06
N MET A 29 4.75 -2.98 -19.18
CA MET A 29 5.14 -3.88 -20.27
C MET A 29 4.32 -5.16 -20.29
N GLY A 30 4.07 -5.75 -19.11
CA GLY A 30 3.22 -6.94 -18.99
C GLY A 30 1.79 -6.66 -19.43
N LEU A 31 1.22 -5.54 -19.01
CA LEU A 31 -0.10 -5.11 -19.42
C LEU A 31 -0.17 -4.82 -20.91
N MET A 32 0.77 -4.05 -21.45
CA MET A 32 0.82 -3.77 -22.90
C MET A 32 0.87 -5.06 -23.71
N TRP A 33 1.69 -6.03 -23.29
CA TRP A 33 1.70 -7.34 -23.93
C TRP A 33 0.35 -8.06 -23.85
N ARG A 34 -0.28 -8.09 -22.65
CA ARG A 34 -1.58 -8.75 -22.46
C ARG A 34 -2.68 -8.14 -23.33
N PHE A 35 -2.67 -6.81 -23.51
CA PHE A 35 -3.67 -6.10 -24.32
C PHE A 35 -3.40 -6.13 -25.81
N THR A 36 -2.14 -6.04 -26.23
CA THR A 36 -1.79 -5.90 -27.65
C THR A 36 -1.35 -7.20 -28.31
N GLY A 37 -0.90 -8.19 -27.51
CA GLY A 37 -0.25 -9.40 -28.00
C GLY A 37 1.19 -9.18 -28.52
N ASP A 38 1.73 -7.94 -28.41
CA ASP A 38 3.08 -7.65 -28.89
C ASP A 38 4.14 -8.27 -27.97
N THR A 39 4.82 -9.29 -28.50
CA THR A 39 5.85 -10.05 -27.79
C THR A 39 7.10 -9.24 -27.44
N ALA A 40 7.33 -8.10 -28.10
CA ALA A 40 8.45 -7.21 -27.76
C ALA A 40 8.30 -6.67 -26.34
N HIS A 41 7.09 -6.25 -25.94
CA HIS A 41 6.80 -5.81 -24.57
C HIS A 41 7.07 -6.93 -23.55
N ALA A 42 6.60 -8.16 -23.83
CA ALA A 42 6.86 -9.29 -22.94
C ALA A 42 8.36 -9.57 -22.81
N SER A 43 9.10 -9.58 -23.91
CA SER A 43 10.55 -9.84 -23.89
C SER A 43 11.31 -8.80 -23.08
N HIS A 44 11.01 -7.52 -23.26
CA HIS A 44 11.59 -6.44 -22.45
C HIS A 44 11.25 -6.55 -20.95
N GLY A 45 9.99 -6.87 -20.65
CA GLY A 45 9.56 -7.06 -19.25
C GLY A 45 10.25 -8.23 -18.58
N VAL A 46 10.38 -9.36 -19.28
CA VAL A 46 11.11 -10.56 -18.75
C VAL A 46 12.59 -10.25 -18.50
N VAL A 47 13.27 -9.54 -19.41
CA VAL A 47 14.68 -9.15 -19.22
C VAL A 47 14.83 -8.32 -17.93
N ARG A 48 13.97 -7.34 -17.69
CA ARG A 48 13.99 -6.50 -16.48
C ARG A 48 13.65 -7.30 -15.22
N LEU A 49 12.66 -8.17 -15.31
CA LEU A 49 12.28 -9.05 -14.19
C LEU A 49 13.44 -9.97 -13.78
N MET A 50 14.13 -10.55 -14.76
CA MET A 50 15.29 -11.40 -14.51
C MET A 50 16.47 -10.61 -13.93
N ALA A 51 16.70 -9.39 -14.40
CA ALA A 51 17.71 -8.51 -13.80
C ALA A 51 17.40 -8.23 -12.33
N LEU A 52 16.12 -7.95 -11.99
CA LEU A 52 15.68 -7.72 -10.63
C LEU A 52 15.83 -8.98 -9.75
N ALA A 53 15.49 -10.16 -10.30
CA ALA A 53 15.64 -11.45 -9.61
C ALA A 53 17.11 -11.81 -9.32
N SER A 54 18.06 -11.27 -10.06
CA SER A 54 19.51 -11.49 -9.85
C SER A 54 20.13 -10.62 -8.74
N TRP A 55 19.39 -9.66 -8.19
CA TRP A 55 19.92 -8.78 -7.15
C TRP A 55 20.14 -9.55 -5.84
N ASP A 56 21.27 -9.28 -5.19
CA ASP A 56 21.63 -9.91 -3.92
C ASP A 56 20.55 -9.70 -2.87
N THR A 57 19.96 -10.81 -2.41
CA THR A 57 18.87 -10.79 -1.41
C THR A 57 19.37 -10.43 -0.01
N GLN A 58 20.68 -10.48 0.25
CA GLN A 58 21.32 -10.10 1.51
C GLN A 58 22.05 -8.74 1.40
N GLY A 59 22.00 -8.12 0.23
CA GLY A 59 22.66 -6.85 -0.05
C GLY A 59 21.92 -5.63 0.47
N ILE A 60 22.23 -4.48 -0.14
CA ILE A 60 21.68 -3.16 0.26
C ILE A 60 20.15 -3.08 0.17
N THR A 61 19.49 -3.94 -0.62
CA THR A 61 18.03 -4.02 -0.76
C THR A 61 17.40 -5.14 0.06
N SER A 62 18.13 -5.71 1.02
CA SER A 62 17.59 -6.70 1.96
C SER A 62 16.62 -6.08 2.95
N GLU A 63 15.79 -6.90 3.58
CA GLU A 63 14.86 -6.46 4.63
C GLU A 63 15.59 -5.77 5.79
N ALA A 64 16.73 -6.30 6.21
CA ALA A 64 17.50 -5.74 7.32
C ALA A 64 18.13 -4.37 7.01
N THR A 65 18.45 -4.10 5.73
CA THR A 65 19.12 -2.86 5.33
C THR A 65 18.13 -1.80 4.84
N LEU A 66 17.15 -2.21 4.02
CA LEU A 66 16.18 -1.30 3.42
C LEU A 66 14.88 -2.06 3.08
N ASP A 67 14.06 -2.27 4.08
CA ASP A 67 12.78 -2.98 4.01
C ASP A 67 11.87 -2.46 2.88
N GLN A 68 11.81 -1.15 2.69
CA GLN A 68 10.99 -0.52 1.64
C GLN A 68 11.43 -0.94 0.24
N SER A 69 12.72 -1.12 0.00
CA SER A 69 13.23 -1.63 -1.28
C SER A 69 12.95 -3.13 -1.44
N ASN A 70 13.10 -3.89 -0.36
CA ASN A 70 12.77 -5.30 -0.36
C ASN A 70 11.31 -5.53 -0.75
N ARG A 71 10.37 -4.75 -0.17
CA ARG A 71 8.92 -4.80 -0.48
C ARG A 71 8.64 -4.61 -1.96
N GLU A 72 9.20 -3.57 -2.56
CA GLU A 72 9.02 -3.30 -4.00
C GLU A 72 9.55 -4.45 -4.86
N ILE A 73 10.69 -5.04 -4.49
CA ILE A 73 11.30 -6.12 -5.26
C ILE A 73 10.47 -7.40 -5.19
N TYR A 74 10.16 -7.91 -4.00
CA TYR A 74 9.44 -9.19 -3.91
C TYR A 74 8.02 -9.10 -4.47
N LEU A 75 7.35 -7.96 -4.33
CA LEU A 75 6.05 -7.77 -4.97
C LEU A 75 6.18 -7.76 -6.50
N THR A 76 7.19 -7.07 -7.03
CA THR A 76 7.43 -7.04 -8.49
C THR A 76 7.74 -8.44 -9.04
N LEU A 77 8.54 -9.23 -8.30
CA LEU A 77 8.84 -10.62 -8.69
C LEU A 77 7.58 -11.48 -8.72
N ALA A 78 6.72 -11.35 -7.71
CA ALA A 78 5.45 -12.08 -7.64
C ALA A 78 4.47 -11.67 -8.75
N GLN A 79 4.28 -10.37 -8.97
CA GLN A 79 3.47 -9.86 -10.08
C GLN A 79 4.01 -10.28 -11.44
N GLY A 80 5.34 -10.30 -11.58
CA GLY A 80 6.01 -10.72 -12.81
C GLY A 80 5.80 -12.21 -13.14
N LEU A 81 5.73 -13.08 -12.13
CA LEU A 81 5.38 -14.48 -12.32
C LEU A 81 4.01 -14.64 -12.97
N ASP A 82 3.02 -13.88 -12.51
CA ASP A 82 1.66 -13.90 -13.09
C ASP A 82 1.63 -13.24 -14.47
N LEU A 83 2.11 -12.00 -14.58
CA LEU A 83 2.04 -11.22 -15.82
C LEU A 83 2.73 -11.93 -17.00
N TYR A 84 3.85 -12.59 -16.77
CA TYR A 84 4.68 -13.21 -17.79
C TYR A 84 4.65 -14.74 -17.77
N ALA A 85 3.72 -15.37 -17.05
CA ALA A 85 3.67 -16.83 -16.84
C ALA A 85 3.89 -17.65 -18.11
N SER A 86 3.22 -17.30 -19.23
CA SER A 86 3.33 -18.01 -20.50
C SER A 86 4.59 -17.64 -21.31
N ARG A 87 5.44 -16.75 -20.82
CA ARG A 87 6.66 -16.27 -21.48
C ARG A 87 7.94 -16.65 -20.75
N LEU A 88 7.81 -17.09 -19.51
CA LEU A 88 8.92 -17.55 -18.67
C LEU A 88 9.24 -19.01 -18.97
N THR A 89 10.52 -19.32 -19.08
CA THR A 89 11.01 -20.71 -19.09
C THR A 89 11.01 -21.26 -17.68
N ALA A 90 10.97 -22.58 -17.51
CA ALA A 90 11.06 -23.22 -16.20
C ALA A 90 12.32 -22.78 -15.39
N THR A 91 13.45 -22.57 -16.06
CA THR A 91 14.67 -22.05 -15.42
C THR A 91 14.48 -20.63 -14.90
N GLN A 92 13.82 -19.75 -15.66
CA GLN A 92 13.55 -18.37 -15.25
C GLN A 92 12.57 -18.35 -14.08
N VAL A 93 11.52 -19.16 -14.11
CA VAL A 93 10.59 -19.33 -12.98
C VAL A 93 11.35 -19.75 -11.72
N ALA A 94 12.21 -20.77 -11.81
CA ALA A 94 12.99 -21.25 -10.66
C ALA A 94 13.90 -20.16 -10.06
N ILE A 95 14.54 -19.33 -10.89
CA ILE A 95 15.36 -18.20 -10.43
C ILE A 95 14.49 -17.16 -9.70
N ILE A 96 13.36 -16.76 -10.30
CA ILE A 96 12.46 -15.77 -9.71
C ILE A 96 11.89 -16.30 -8.39
N VAL A 97 11.41 -17.53 -8.34
CA VAL A 97 10.85 -18.14 -7.12
C VAL A 97 11.91 -18.23 -6.02
N THR A 98 13.16 -18.58 -6.35
CA THR A 98 14.26 -18.62 -5.37
C THR A 98 14.50 -17.24 -4.75
N ALA A 99 14.60 -16.19 -5.57
CA ALA A 99 14.78 -14.83 -5.10
C ALA A 99 13.57 -14.34 -4.28
N LEU A 100 12.36 -14.63 -4.74
CA LEU A 100 11.10 -14.30 -4.07
C LEU A 100 11.01 -14.96 -2.69
N LYS A 101 11.26 -16.26 -2.60
CA LYS A 101 11.26 -17.02 -1.33
C LYS A 101 12.27 -16.46 -0.34
N SER A 102 13.49 -16.18 -0.79
CA SER A 102 14.53 -15.59 0.07
C SER A 102 14.09 -14.26 0.67
N ARG A 103 13.54 -13.38 -0.14
CA ARG A 103 13.08 -12.05 0.29
C ARG A 103 11.83 -12.11 1.20
N LEU A 104 10.85 -12.95 0.87
CA LEU A 104 9.67 -13.16 1.69
C LEU A 104 10.02 -13.82 3.04
N THR A 105 10.98 -14.74 3.08
CA THR A 105 11.48 -15.31 4.34
C THR A 105 12.01 -14.21 5.27
N GLN A 106 12.80 -13.29 4.75
CA GLN A 106 13.33 -12.17 5.52
C GLN A 106 12.19 -11.23 6.00
N ALA A 107 11.28 -10.86 5.12
CA ALA A 107 10.16 -9.99 5.45
C ALA A 107 9.26 -10.61 6.54
N ARG A 108 8.93 -11.91 6.41
CA ARG A 108 8.12 -12.63 7.40
C ARG A 108 8.82 -12.77 8.75
N ALA A 109 10.13 -13.00 8.75
CA ALA A 109 10.92 -13.04 9.99
C ALA A 109 10.95 -11.66 10.69
N ALA A 110 11.08 -10.57 9.91
CA ALA A 110 11.06 -9.22 10.46
C ALA A 110 9.68 -8.84 11.02
N VAL A 111 8.60 -9.31 10.40
CA VAL A 111 7.24 -9.13 10.92
C VAL A 111 7.03 -9.91 12.20
N GLY A 112 7.57 -11.12 12.33
CA GLY A 112 7.51 -11.91 13.57
C GLY A 112 8.14 -11.21 14.76
N ALA A 113 9.00 -10.21 14.54
CA ALA A 113 9.53 -9.36 15.62
C ALA A 113 8.53 -8.33 16.16
N ILE A 114 7.29 -8.28 15.66
CA ILE A 114 6.23 -7.37 16.11
C ILE A 114 5.88 -7.58 17.59
N ASP A 115 6.06 -8.79 18.09
CA ASP A 115 5.87 -9.11 19.50
C ASP A 115 6.77 -8.28 20.44
N THR A 116 7.91 -7.79 19.90
CA THR A 116 8.85 -6.95 20.62
C THR A 116 8.54 -5.46 20.47
N TYR A 117 7.98 -5.07 19.33
CA TYR A 117 7.63 -3.67 19.00
C TYR A 117 6.25 -3.58 18.34
N PRO A 118 5.16 -3.75 19.08
CA PRO A 118 3.81 -3.81 18.50
C PRO A 118 3.36 -2.50 17.83
N TYR A 119 4.00 -1.38 18.16
CA TYR A 119 3.66 -0.07 17.59
C TYR A 119 4.56 0.36 16.42
N ASN A 120 5.38 -0.55 15.88
CA ASN A 120 6.17 -0.25 14.71
C ASN A 120 5.31 -0.36 13.43
N PRO A 121 5.10 0.71 12.65
CA PRO A 121 4.27 0.68 11.45
C PRO A 121 4.91 -0.07 10.27
N HIS A 122 6.22 -0.30 10.31
CA HIS A 122 6.93 -0.98 9.23
C HIS A 122 6.42 -2.43 9.01
N PRO A 123 6.25 -3.25 10.06
CA PRO A 123 5.65 -4.58 9.90
C PRO A 123 4.24 -4.57 9.31
N LEU A 124 3.36 -3.66 9.74
CA LEU A 124 2.01 -3.54 9.15
C LEU A 124 2.07 -3.28 7.64
N ASN A 125 2.93 -2.35 7.24
CA ASN A 125 3.10 -2.06 5.83
C ASN A 125 3.76 -3.22 5.07
N SER A 126 4.76 -3.90 5.66
CA SER A 126 5.36 -5.11 5.06
C SER A 126 4.34 -6.21 4.85
N LEU A 127 3.45 -6.45 5.82
CA LEU A 127 2.42 -7.49 5.71
C LEU A 127 1.47 -7.27 4.53
N GLN A 128 1.10 -6.03 4.25
CA GLN A 128 0.28 -5.72 3.07
C GLN A 128 0.96 -6.18 1.77
N TYR A 129 2.25 -5.89 1.63
CA TYR A 129 3.03 -6.34 0.48
C TYR A 129 3.24 -7.85 0.46
N VAL A 130 3.49 -8.47 1.62
CA VAL A 130 3.68 -9.93 1.73
C VAL A 130 2.41 -10.68 1.33
N VAL A 131 1.26 -10.28 1.86
CA VAL A 131 -0.05 -10.89 1.53
C VAL A 131 -0.31 -10.77 0.03
N GLU A 132 -0.10 -9.59 -0.55
CA GLU A 132 -0.32 -9.40 -1.98
C GLU A 132 0.65 -10.21 -2.84
N ALA A 133 1.94 -10.25 -2.51
CA ALA A 133 2.92 -11.05 -3.24
C ALA A 133 2.60 -12.56 -3.18
N LEU A 134 2.13 -13.03 -2.02
CA LEU A 134 1.76 -14.44 -1.85
C LEU A 134 0.47 -14.79 -2.59
N LEU A 135 -0.47 -13.86 -2.74
CA LEU A 135 -1.65 -14.06 -3.61
C LEU A 135 -1.23 -14.33 -5.06
N TYR A 136 -0.29 -13.56 -5.61
CA TYR A 136 0.24 -13.81 -6.96
C TYR A 136 1.02 -15.13 -7.05
N ALA A 137 1.71 -15.52 -5.98
CA ALA A 137 2.56 -16.72 -5.97
C ALA A 137 1.81 -18.00 -5.60
N ALA A 138 0.60 -17.94 -5.04
CA ALA A 138 -0.12 -19.10 -4.50
C ALA A 138 -0.45 -20.18 -5.54
N GLY A 139 -0.53 -19.82 -6.82
CA GLY A 139 -0.75 -20.75 -7.94
C GLY A 139 0.53 -21.35 -8.54
N GLU A 140 1.73 -20.91 -8.09
CA GLU A 140 3.00 -21.33 -8.66
C GLU A 140 3.46 -22.68 -8.06
N SER A 141 3.47 -23.71 -8.88
CA SER A 141 3.76 -25.09 -8.44
C SER A 141 5.16 -25.30 -7.88
N SER A 142 6.11 -24.45 -8.25
CA SER A 142 7.48 -24.47 -7.72
C SER A 142 7.64 -23.73 -6.38
N PHE A 143 6.56 -23.07 -5.90
CA PHE A 143 6.50 -22.41 -4.60
C PHE A 143 5.48 -23.09 -3.69
N THR A 144 5.76 -24.30 -3.30
CA THR A 144 4.84 -25.19 -2.55
C THR A 144 4.37 -24.63 -1.22
N GLU A 145 5.15 -23.77 -0.57
CA GLU A 145 4.83 -23.15 0.71
C GLU A 145 3.96 -21.90 0.58
N ALA A 146 3.74 -21.36 -0.62
CA ALA A 146 3.11 -20.07 -0.82
C ALA A 146 1.71 -19.97 -0.19
N SER A 147 0.89 -21.01 -0.33
CA SER A 147 -0.47 -21.03 0.24
C SER A 147 -0.47 -21.05 1.77
N LEU A 148 0.43 -21.81 2.39
CA LEU A 148 0.58 -21.81 3.85
C LEU A 148 1.06 -20.44 4.33
N TRP A 149 2.07 -19.90 3.68
CA TRP A 149 2.59 -18.57 4.04
C TRP A 149 1.57 -17.46 3.84
N LEU A 150 0.70 -17.59 2.83
CA LEU A 150 -0.41 -16.65 2.63
C LEU A 150 -1.38 -16.69 3.81
N ALA A 151 -1.82 -17.88 4.23
CA ALA A 151 -2.75 -18.02 5.35
C ALA A 151 -2.17 -17.42 6.65
N GLU A 152 -0.92 -17.76 6.98
CA GLU A 152 -0.24 -17.23 8.18
C GLU A 152 -0.04 -15.70 8.09
N SER A 153 0.41 -15.19 6.93
CA SER A 153 0.64 -13.75 6.77
C SER A 153 -0.65 -12.94 6.74
N TYR A 154 -1.74 -13.51 6.24
CA TYR A 154 -3.05 -12.89 6.28
C TYR A 154 -3.59 -12.77 7.72
N GLU A 155 -3.48 -13.83 8.52
CA GLU A 155 -3.85 -13.77 9.93
C GLU A 155 -3.02 -12.74 10.69
N MET A 156 -1.69 -12.73 10.49
CA MET A 156 -0.81 -11.71 11.06
C MET A 156 -1.19 -10.31 10.61
N PHE A 157 -1.58 -10.13 9.34
CA PHE A 157 -2.01 -8.83 8.82
C PHE A 157 -3.26 -8.32 9.54
N LEU A 158 -4.28 -9.14 9.71
CA LEU A 158 -5.50 -8.74 10.42
C LEU A 158 -5.24 -8.42 11.89
N ASN A 159 -4.45 -9.24 12.57
CA ASN A 159 -4.08 -9.02 13.97
C ASN A 159 -3.29 -7.72 14.13
N THR A 160 -2.33 -7.45 13.24
CA THR A 160 -1.55 -6.23 13.27
C THR A 160 -2.39 -5.01 12.89
N ALA A 161 -3.24 -5.12 11.87
CA ALA A 161 -4.15 -4.06 11.48
C ALA A 161 -5.05 -3.67 12.66
N SER A 162 -5.63 -4.64 13.36
CA SER A 162 -6.49 -4.39 14.54
C SER A 162 -5.75 -3.75 15.73
N THR A 163 -4.42 -3.85 15.79
CA THR A 163 -3.61 -3.18 16.81
C THR A 163 -3.42 -1.69 16.50
N PHE A 164 -3.24 -1.34 15.23
CA PHE A 164 -3.01 0.04 14.79
C PHE A 164 -4.29 0.77 14.40
N GLN A 165 -5.21 0.05 13.76
CA GLN A 165 -6.49 0.53 13.27
C GLN A 165 -7.56 0.03 14.23
N THR A 166 -8.00 0.89 15.12
CA THR A 166 -8.99 0.54 16.12
C THR A 166 -10.39 0.36 15.52
N GLU A 167 -11.29 -0.35 16.19
CA GLU A 167 -12.64 -0.64 15.70
C GLU A 167 -13.49 0.62 15.53
N ASP A 168 -13.17 1.68 16.26
CA ASP A 168 -13.79 3.00 16.11
C ASP A 168 -13.29 3.78 14.86
N GLY A 169 -12.33 3.20 14.14
CA GLY A 169 -11.70 3.78 12.96
C GLY A 169 -10.48 4.65 13.29
N GLY A 170 -10.07 4.74 14.55
CA GLY A 170 -8.87 5.45 14.97
C GLY A 170 -7.59 4.81 14.45
N PHE A 171 -6.46 5.53 14.55
CA PHE A 171 -5.15 5.02 14.17
C PHE A 171 -4.08 5.44 15.18
N GLY A 172 -3.46 4.44 15.80
CA GLY A 172 -2.55 4.66 16.94
C GLY A 172 -1.23 5.33 16.60
N ASN A 173 -0.81 5.34 15.32
CA ASN A 173 0.52 5.82 14.91
C ASN A 173 0.50 7.17 14.15
N GLY A 174 -0.58 7.93 14.28
CA GLY A 174 -0.67 9.29 13.78
C GLY A 174 -0.99 9.40 12.29
N VAL A 175 -1.24 10.64 11.85
CA VAL A 175 -1.86 10.93 10.55
C VAL A 175 -0.95 10.61 9.37
N THR A 176 0.33 10.87 9.50
CA THR A 176 1.32 10.61 8.44
C THR A 176 1.40 9.12 8.11
N TYR A 177 1.51 8.27 9.12
CA TYR A 177 1.51 6.82 8.91
C TYR A 177 0.14 6.28 8.50
N GLY A 178 -0.94 6.93 8.93
CA GLY A 178 -2.28 6.64 8.43
C GLY A 178 -2.36 6.84 6.90
N TRP A 179 -1.89 7.95 6.39
CA TRP A 179 -1.81 8.20 4.95
C TRP A 179 -0.83 7.26 4.25
N TYR A 180 0.29 6.93 4.87
CA TYR A 180 1.22 5.95 4.33
C TYR A 180 0.57 4.56 4.20
N THR A 181 -0.15 4.11 5.22
CA THR A 181 -0.94 2.87 5.18
C THR A 181 -1.97 2.91 4.05
N MET A 182 -2.64 4.04 3.85
CA MET A 182 -3.63 4.23 2.79
C MET A 182 -3.02 4.14 1.37
N THR A 183 -1.72 4.30 1.21
CA THR A 183 -1.09 4.09 -0.10
C THR A 183 -1.11 2.63 -0.54
N ARG A 184 -1.25 1.69 0.39
CA ARG A 184 -1.15 0.26 0.07
C ARG A 184 -2.37 -0.57 0.49
N LEU A 185 -2.96 -0.30 1.63
CA LEU A 185 -4.11 -1.05 2.16
C LEU A 185 -5.20 -1.33 1.10
N PRO A 186 -5.65 -0.35 0.32
CA PRO A 186 -6.69 -0.60 -0.68
C PRO A 186 -6.26 -1.55 -1.79
N HIS A 187 -4.97 -1.60 -2.13
CA HIS A 187 -4.45 -2.55 -3.10
C HIS A 187 -4.52 -3.97 -2.56
N THR A 188 -4.11 -4.18 -1.31
CA THR A 188 -4.20 -5.47 -0.63
C THR A 188 -5.66 -5.91 -0.51
N MET A 189 -6.58 -5.00 -0.14
CA MET A 189 -8.02 -5.27 -0.13
C MET A 189 -8.52 -5.72 -1.52
N ALA A 190 -8.12 -5.01 -2.56
CA ALA A 190 -8.50 -5.33 -3.94
C ALA A 190 -7.93 -6.68 -4.40
N ALA A 191 -6.67 -6.95 -4.12
CA ALA A 191 -6.03 -8.21 -4.44
C ALA A 191 -6.70 -9.39 -3.73
N LEU A 192 -6.98 -9.27 -2.44
CA LEU A 192 -7.72 -10.27 -1.66
C LEU A 192 -9.09 -10.54 -2.28
N ARG A 193 -9.82 -9.50 -2.66
CA ARG A 193 -11.15 -9.66 -3.26
C ARG A 193 -11.12 -10.27 -4.65
N ILE A 194 -10.16 -9.87 -5.51
CA ILE A 194 -10.08 -10.36 -6.90
C ILE A 194 -9.50 -11.77 -6.96
N MET A 195 -8.45 -12.03 -6.20
CA MET A 195 -7.64 -13.25 -6.30
C MET A 195 -7.98 -14.28 -5.22
N GLY A 196 -8.41 -13.82 -4.05
CA GLY A 196 -8.73 -14.66 -2.89
C GLY A 196 -10.22 -14.83 -2.63
N ASP A 197 -11.10 -14.16 -3.38
CA ASP A 197 -12.56 -14.11 -3.13
C ASP A 197 -12.88 -13.70 -1.67
N LEU A 198 -12.09 -12.80 -1.11
CA LEU A 198 -12.13 -12.41 0.29
C LEU A 198 -12.32 -10.90 0.43
N ASP A 199 -13.50 -10.48 0.91
CA ASP A 199 -13.80 -9.07 1.18
C ASP A 199 -13.55 -8.71 2.64
N ILE A 200 -12.51 -7.93 2.90
CA ILE A 200 -12.14 -7.46 4.25
C ILE A 200 -12.66 -6.05 4.55
N ALA A 201 -13.36 -5.40 3.62
CA ALA A 201 -13.96 -4.08 3.87
C ALA A 201 -14.97 -4.06 5.03
N PRO A 202 -15.72 -5.14 5.32
CA PRO A 202 -16.61 -5.20 6.49
C PRO A 202 -15.88 -5.27 7.84
N HIS A 203 -14.58 -5.59 7.88
CA HIS A 203 -13.81 -5.63 9.13
C HIS A 203 -13.74 -4.22 9.74
N PRO A 204 -14.18 -3.98 10.99
CA PRO A 204 -14.31 -2.63 11.55
C PRO A 204 -13.00 -1.84 11.51
N ALA A 205 -11.91 -2.42 11.97
CA ALA A 205 -10.59 -1.78 11.97
C ALA A 205 -10.10 -1.41 10.55
N ILE A 206 -10.59 -2.08 9.51
CA ILE A 206 -10.22 -1.81 8.12
C ILE A 206 -11.23 -0.86 7.47
N GLY A 207 -12.52 -1.17 7.55
CA GLY A 207 -13.56 -0.41 6.84
C GLY A 207 -13.84 0.97 7.42
N GLN A 208 -13.54 1.21 8.70
CA GLN A 208 -13.72 2.50 9.35
C GLN A 208 -12.46 3.37 9.41
N PHE A 209 -11.32 2.84 9.02
CA PHE A 209 -10.04 3.56 9.07
C PHE A 209 -10.05 4.92 8.35
N GLY A 210 -10.82 5.05 7.28
CA GLY A 210 -11.00 6.31 6.56
C GLY A 210 -11.56 7.44 7.43
N ASN A 211 -12.31 7.15 8.51
CA ASN A 211 -12.83 8.13 9.44
C ASN A 211 -11.71 8.94 10.08
N PHE A 212 -10.63 8.29 10.49
CA PHE A 212 -9.46 8.94 11.05
C PHE A 212 -8.83 9.94 10.08
N LEU A 213 -8.63 9.53 8.83
CA LEU A 213 -8.03 10.39 7.82
C LEU A 213 -8.90 11.62 7.50
N VAL A 214 -10.22 11.42 7.40
CA VAL A 214 -11.20 12.52 7.20
C VAL A 214 -11.21 13.48 8.39
N ALA A 215 -11.13 12.95 9.61
CA ALA A 215 -11.13 13.76 10.82
C ALA A 215 -9.87 14.63 10.95
N PHE A 216 -8.71 14.07 10.61
CA PHE A 216 -7.41 14.69 10.89
C PHE A 216 -6.74 15.37 9.68
N THR A 217 -7.36 15.35 8.51
CA THR A 217 -6.88 16.03 7.31
C THR A 217 -7.99 16.87 6.69
N ALA A 218 -7.67 18.07 6.23
CA ALA A 218 -8.66 18.92 5.55
C ALA A 218 -9.13 18.27 4.23
N PRO A 219 -10.40 18.49 3.81
CA PRO A 219 -10.94 17.83 2.61
C PRO A 219 -10.16 18.07 1.31
N ASN A 220 -9.49 19.22 1.22
CA ASN A 220 -8.62 19.55 0.07
C ASN A 220 -7.15 19.13 0.29
N GLY A 221 -6.84 18.46 1.40
CA GLY A 221 -5.47 18.08 1.72
C GLY A 221 -4.53 19.23 2.04
N SER A 222 -5.04 20.47 2.23
CA SER A 222 -4.19 21.64 2.46
C SER A 222 -3.43 21.60 3.78
N HIS A 223 -3.98 20.91 4.77
CA HIS A 223 -3.35 20.73 6.08
C HIS A 223 -3.86 19.47 6.77
N MET A 224 -3.04 18.93 7.65
CA MET A 224 -3.38 17.82 8.54
C MET A 224 -2.93 18.12 9.97
N SER A 225 -3.43 17.34 10.93
CA SER A 225 -2.98 17.46 12.32
C SER A 225 -1.50 17.11 12.46
N ALA A 226 -0.85 17.65 13.50
CA ALA A 226 0.55 17.41 13.81
C ALA A 226 0.80 16.09 14.57
N PHE A 227 -0.19 15.20 14.68
CA PHE A 227 -0.02 13.94 15.40
C PHE A 227 0.76 12.94 14.56
N GLY A 228 1.90 12.47 15.07
CA GLY A 228 2.80 11.52 14.43
C GLY A 228 4.04 12.16 13.83
N ASP A 229 4.85 11.36 13.14
CA ASP A 229 6.09 11.79 12.52
C ASP A 229 5.83 12.69 11.32
N GLY A 230 6.40 13.90 11.35
CA GLY A 230 6.59 14.73 10.17
C GLY A 230 5.36 15.42 9.59
N VAL A 231 5.12 16.64 10.05
CA VAL A 231 4.10 17.57 9.50
C VAL A 231 4.42 17.99 8.06
N SER A 232 5.67 17.87 7.63
CA SER A 232 6.16 18.34 6.33
C SER A 232 6.04 17.34 5.17
N LEU A 233 5.53 16.14 5.42
CA LEU A 233 5.43 15.09 4.40
C LEU A 233 4.18 15.18 3.52
N LEU A 234 3.38 16.25 3.70
CA LEU A 234 2.16 16.49 2.94
C LEU A 234 2.36 16.42 1.42
N ASP A 235 3.47 16.96 0.91
CA ASP A 235 3.63 17.14 -0.53
C ASP A 235 3.90 15.85 -1.31
N ASN A 236 4.51 14.83 -0.69
CA ASN A 236 4.94 13.62 -1.40
C ASN A 236 4.01 12.42 -1.18
N TYR A 237 3.46 12.24 0.02
CA TYR A 237 2.61 11.08 0.34
C TYR A 237 1.16 11.28 -0.08
N GLN A 238 0.64 12.50 -0.05
CA GLN A 238 -0.75 12.78 -0.38
C GLN A 238 -1.13 12.35 -1.79
N ARG A 239 -0.26 12.54 -2.77
CA ARG A 239 -0.58 12.23 -4.17
C ARG A 239 -0.90 10.77 -4.38
N TYR A 240 -0.09 9.88 -3.79
CA TYR A 240 -0.30 8.43 -3.89
C TYR A 240 -1.43 7.94 -2.99
N ALA A 241 -1.55 8.55 -1.82
CA ALA A 241 -2.55 8.18 -0.85
C ALA A 241 -3.98 8.57 -1.30
N TRP A 242 -4.16 9.67 -2.05
CA TRP A 242 -5.45 10.05 -2.59
C TRP A 242 -6.01 9.03 -3.57
N GLU A 243 -5.18 8.48 -4.45
CA GLU A 243 -5.63 7.40 -5.35
C GLU A 243 -5.93 6.12 -4.55
N GLY A 244 -5.12 5.82 -3.54
CA GLY A 244 -5.44 4.75 -2.59
C GLY A 244 -6.79 4.98 -1.91
N PHE A 245 -7.02 6.19 -1.42
CA PHE A 245 -8.28 6.55 -0.76
C PHE A 245 -9.50 6.44 -1.69
N ARG A 246 -9.34 6.71 -2.97
CA ARG A 246 -10.38 6.50 -3.99
C ARG A 246 -10.80 5.03 -4.08
N LEU A 247 -9.84 4.09 -4.18
CA LEU A 247 -10.16 2.67 -4.20
C LEU A 247 -10.78 2.24 -2.88
N TYR A 248 -10.23 2.71 -1.78
CA TYR A 248 -10.76 2.44 -0.45
C TYR A 248 -12.22 2.90 -0.34
N ALA A 249 -12.54 4.12 -0.80
CA ALA A 249 -13.90 4.64 -0.84
C ALA A 249 -14.84 3.75 -1.68
N ALA A 250 -14.36 3.33 -2.85
CA ALA A 250 -15.13 2.47 -3.75
C ALA A 250 -15.37 1.07 -3.15
N MET A 251 -14.39 0.51 -2.45
CA MET A 251 -14.50 -0.82 -1.84
C MET A 251 -15.36 -0.83 -0.59
N THR A 252 -15.24 0.20 0.26
CA THR A 252 -16.05 0.34 1.47
C THR A 252 -17.46 0.83 1.18
N ARG A 253 -17.70 1.37 -0.02
CA ARG A 253 -18.98 2.00 -0.44
C ARG A 253 -19.48 3.07 0.52
N ASN A 254 -18.56 3.73 1.22
CA ASN A 254 -18.90 4.78 2.16
C ASN A 254 -19.06 6.12 1.41
N PRO A 255 -20.26 6.74 1.39
CA PRO A 255 -20.51 7.98 0.64
C PRO A 255 -19.69 9.15 1.16
N MET A 256 -19.33 9.18 2.45
CA MET A 256 -18.46 10.22 3.00
C MET A 256 -17.03 10.12 2.44
N TYR A 257 -16.48 8.92 2.28
CA TYR A 257 -15.16 8.74 1.71
C TYR A 257 -15.14 9.14 0.23
N GLU A 258 -16.19 8.81 -0.52
CA GLU A 258 -16.35 9.23 -1.90
C GLU A 258 -16.42 10.76 -2.02
N TRP A 259 -17.19 11.43 -1.15
CA TRP A 259 -17.25 12.87 -1.08
C TRP A 259 -15.88 13.48 -0.77
N TYR A 260 -15.20 12.95 0.24
CA TYR A 260 -13.91 13.46 0.70
C TYR A 260 -12.84 13.35 -0.40
N TRP A 261 -12.80 12.22 -1.10
CA TRP A 261 -11.89 12.06 -2.22
C TRP A 261 -12.15 13.08 -3.34
N ARG A 262 -13.42 13.36 -3.63
CA ARG A 262 -13.81 14.34 -4.67
C ARG A 262 -13.53 15.80 -4.28
N ALA A 263 -13.50 16.11 -3.00
CA ALA A 263 -13.21 17.46 -2.49
C ALA A 263 -11.74 17.87 -2.71
N ALA A 264 -10.85 16.92 -3.03
CA ALA A 264 -9.46 17.22 -3.37
C ALA A 264 -9.40 18.10 -4.63
N PRO A 265 -8.59 19.18 -4.64
CA PRO A 265 -8.47 20.07 -5.80
C PRO A 265 -8.02 19.28 -7.04
N GLU A 266 -8.63 19.54 -8.18
CA GLU A 266 -8.22 18.95 -9.46
C GLU A 266 -6.77 19.27 -9.82
N ASN A 267 -6.24 20.38 -9.32
CA ASN A 267 -4.86 20.84 -9.51
C ASN A 267 -3.79 20.17 -8.61
N THR A 268 -4.19 19.45 -7.58
CA THR A 268 -3.26 18.48 -6.99
C THR A 268 -3.06 17.47 -8.10
N THR A 269 -1.95 17.57 -8.80
CA THR A 269 -1.59 16.69 -9.91
C THR A 269 -1.96 15.27 -9.52
N ARG A 270 -3.18 14.89 -9.91
CA ARG A 270 -3.66 13.51 -9.89
C ARG A 270 -2.76 12.80 -10.89
N GLN A 271 -1.52 12.58 -10.48
CA GLN A 271 -0.69 11.67 -11.23
C GLN A 271 -1.42 10.35 -11.10
N ALA A 272 -2.07 9.96 -12.19
CA ALA A 272 -2.62 8.64 -12.32
C ALA A 272 -1.60 7.69 -11.73
N TYR A 273 -2.01 6.92 -10.72
CA TYR A 273 -1.13 5.93 -10.12
C TYR A 273 -0.70 5.03 -11.29
N PRO A 274 0.55 5.08 -11.72
CA PRO A 274 0.97 4.27 -12.85
C PRO A 274 0.99 2.84 -12.35
N GLY A 275 0.26 1.96 -13.02
CA GLY A 275 0.23 0.55 -12.68
C GLY A 275 -1.12 -0.11 -12.96
N ALA A 276 -1.31 -1.32 -12.46
CA ALA A 276 -2.53 -2.13 -12.63
C ALA A 276 -3.80 -1.52 -12.01
N TRP A 277 -3.67 -0.41 -11.30
CA TRP A 277 -4.73 0.29 -10.62
C TRP A 277 -6.02 0.51 -11.43
N PRO A 278 -6.00 1.07 -12.66
CA PRO A 278 -7.21 1.23 -13.45
C PRO A 278 -7.87 -0.10 -13.78
N LEU A 279 -7.07 -1.16 -13.93
CA LEU A 279 -7.55 -2.51 -14.22
C LEU A 279 -8.17 -3.17 -13.00
N MET A 280 -7.60 -2.97 -11.82
CA MET A 280 -8.21 -3.40 -10.56
C MET A 280 -9.58 -2.75 -10.38
N MET A 281 -9.70 -1.44 -10.65
CA MET A 281 -10.99 -0.73 -10.60
C MET A 281 -12.01 -1.31 -11.58
N LEU A 282 -11.59 -1.63 -12.81
CA LEU A 282 -12.44 -2.26 -13.81
C LEU A 282 -12.81 -3.69 -13.42
N GLY A 283 -11.84 -4.48 -12.96
CA GLY A 283 -12.07 -5.87 -12.54
C GLY A 283 -13.02 -6.00 -11.36
N LEU A 284 -13.04 -5.00 -10.48
CA LEU A 284 -13.97 -4.95 -9.34
C LEU A 284 -15.35 -4.39 -9.70
N GLY A 285 -15.58 -3.98 -10.96
CA GLY A 285 -16.83 -3.33 -11.35
C GLY A 285 -17.06 -1.97 -10.65
N LEU A 286 -16.02 -1.34 -10.16
CA LEU A 286 -16.08 -0.09 -9.39
C LEU A 286 -16.16 1.15 -10.28
N GLY A 287 -16.54 1.00 -11.54
CA GLY A 287 -16.71 2.12 -12.49
C GLY A 287 -17.92 3.03 -12.22
N GLY A 288 -18.79 2.68 -11.29
CA GLY A 288 -19.94 3.47 -10.88
C GLY A 288 -19.65 4.27 -9.60
N SER A 289 -19.68 5.59 -9.66
CA SER A 289 -19.55 6.39 -8.45
C SER A 289 -20.87 6.39 -7.69
N THR A 290 -20.84 6.10 -6.40
CA THR A 290 -21.91 6.45 -5.49
C THR A 290 -21.94 7.99 -5.34
N ALA A 291 -23.12 8.56 -5.15
CA ALA A 291 -23.20 9.99 -4.81
C ALA A 291 -22.50 10.19 -3.46
N GLY A 292 -21.45 11.04 -3.45
CA GLY A 292 -20.77 11.38 -2.21
C GLY A 292 -21.64 12.18 -1.28
N ALA A 293 -21.49 12.00 0.04
CA ALA A 293 -22.16 12.77 1.06
C ALA A 293 -21.13 13.39 2.01
N ALA A 294 -21.24 14.72 2.22
CA ALA A 294 -20.37 15.41 3.16
C ALA A 294 -20.52 14.85 4.58
N PRO A 295 -19.45 14.96 5.43
CA PRO A 295 -19.57 14.59 6.84
C PRO A 295 -20.69 15.37 7.53
N VAL A 296 -21.53 14.69 8.28
CA VAL A 296 -22.60 15.32 9.05
C VAL A 296 -22.13 15.76 10.43
N SER A 297 -21.06 15.19 10.95
CA SER A 297 -20.48 15.55 12.25
C SER A 297 -19.30 16.50 12.10
N ASN A 298 -19.24 17.49 12.97
CA ASN A 298 -18.10 18.38 13.12
C ASN A 298 -17.15 17.93 14.26
N SER A 299 -17.48 16.85 14.94
CA SER A 299 -16.67 16.31 16.03
C SER A 299 -16.45 14.82 15.82
N TRP A 300 -15.21 14.41 16.02
CA TRP A 300 -14.75 13.03 15.88
C TRP A 300 -14.05 12.61 17.16
N PHE A 301 -14.38 11.45 17.65
CA PHE A 301 -13.79 10.90 18.85
C PHE A 301 -13.40 9.44 18.62
N PHE A 302 -12.15 9.13 18.86
CA PHE A 302 -11.56 7.80 18.70
C PHE A 302 -10.99 7.37 20.06
N PRO A 303 -11.84 6.85 20.97
CA PRO A 303 -11.45 6.52 22.32
C PRO A 303 -10.33 5.45 22.37
N ASP A 304 -10.38 4.46 21.48
CA ASP A 304 -9.41 3.38 21.45
C ASP A 304 -8.00 3.87 21.01
N ALA A 305 -7.95 4.90 20.16
CA ALA A 305 -6.71 5.55 19.78
C ALA A 305 -6.34 6.74 20.68
N GLY A 306 -7.21 7.12 21.61
CA GLY A 306 -7.01 8.25 22.53
C GLY A 306 -6.93 9.62 21.83
N VAL A 307 -7.66 9.83 20.75
CA VAL A 307 -7.60 11.09 19.98
C VAL A 307 -8.99 11.61 19.62
N ALA A 308 -9.09 12.94 19.47
CA ALA A 308 -10.31 13.60 19.04
C ALA A 308 -10.01 14.77 18.10
N ALA A 309 -10.97 15.09 17.23
CA ALA A 309 -10.95 16.26 16.37
C ALA A 309 -12.29 17.01 16.44
N MET A 310 -12.22 18.33 16.45
CA MET A 310 -13.39 19.22 16.38
C MET A 310 -13.14 20.26 15.29
N HIS A 311 -14.15 20.52 14.47
CA HIS A 311 -14.05 21.44 13.34
C HIS A 311 -15.17 22.48 13.39
N SER A 312 -14.90 23.69 12.88
CA SER A 312 -15.96 24.69 12.65
C SER A 312 -16.99 24.21 11.63
N ASN A 313 -16.52 23.50 10.60
CA ASN A 313 -17.32 22.80 9.60
C ASN A 313 -16.46 21.70 8.95
N SER A 314 -16.79 20.44 9.15
CA SER A 314 -16.01 19.31 8.61
C SER A 314 -15.93 19.29 7.09
N ALA A 315 -16.91 19.86 6.40
CA ALA A 315 -16.95 19.93 4.94
C ALA A 315 -16.18 21.11 4.35
N ASP A 316 -15.77 22.09 5.16
CA ASP A 316 -15.05 23.27 4.68
C ASP A 316 -13.54 22.98 4.59
N PRO A 317 -12.90 23.13 3.40
CA PRO A 317 -11.45 23.01 3.27
C PRO A 317 -10.66 24.05 4.07
N LEU A 318 -11.28 25.19 4.42
CA LEU A 318 -10.68 26.24 5.24
C LEU A 318 -11.11 26.19 6.71
N ARG A 319 -11.66 25.07 7.15
CA ARG A 319 -12.15 24.86 8.51
C ARG A 319 -11.10 25.16 9.57
N SER A 320 -11.50 25.78 10.66
CA SER A 320 -10.73 25.81 11.90
C SER A 320 -10.85 24.48 12.59
N SER A 321 -9.74 23.95 13.09
CA SER A 321 -9.69 22.62 13.70
C SER A 321 -8.98 22.65 15.04
N LEU A 322 -9.51 21.88 15.98
CA LEU A 322 -8.90 21.63 17.28
C LEU A 322 -8.71 20.13 17.43
N TYR A 323 -7.50 19.73 17.75
CA TYR A 323 -7.12 18.33 17.88
C TYR A 323 -6.65 18.04 19.30
N PHE A 324 -7.07 16.91 19.83
CA PHE A 324 -6.70 16.43 21.16
C PHE A 324 -6.06 15.05 21.07
N ARG A 325 -5.10 14.80 21.91
CA ARG A 325 -4.54 13.48 22.16
C ARG A 325 -4.42 13.27 23.67
N SER A 326 -4.95 12.15 24.16
CA SER A 326 -4.67 11.71 25.53
C SER A 326 -3.23 11.14 25.55
N SER A 327 -2.46 11.57 26.54
CA SER A 327 -1.10 11.07 26.79
C SER A 327 -1.15 9.79 27.61
#